data_1b31e9160b70976d690174565cec04a6
#
_entry.id   1b31e9160b70976d690174565cec04a6
#
_cell.length_a   1.000
_cell.length_b   1.000
_cell.length_c   1.000
_cell.angle_alpha   90.00
_cell.angle_beta   90.00
_cell.angle_gamma   90.00
#
_symmetry.space_group_name_H-M   'P 1'
#
loop_
_entity.id
_entity.type
_entity.pdbx_description
1 polymer ?
#
loop_
_entity_poly.entity_id
_entity_poly.type
_entity_poly.pdbx_seq_one_letter_code
_entity_poly.pdbx_strand_id
1 'polypeptide(L)'
;LFGILSLPYGTFNAILVVLIPFLLRKRGISPDRIANLIAISSIPNVWYFLWSPVVDIGLLRRQWVMIAAGVSAVCGAVAIAVPSLSIFELTILLLGGNVISMLLSSSCGAVLTTLNPAVRGRASGWYQAGNLGGGALGAGAAIWLADKMPPLTLALAAAAMVFLPALAALTISEERVPRMAVIPLFRAMGRDVWEVLRSPAALIGLVFFLSPVGSSAVSQLISSVGPDYHASDAQVAWVSGLAGGLLSALGCLLGGFLCDRMNRMTAYALAGLLSAVFSAWMALGPASAFTYAGGYTGYALASGIAYAAFTAVELEVLGKRRHAAGTAYSLLGASGNLPIVYMTWLDGVGYKHSGARGLMGVDALANGIGGLLLLIFAAYAARRWATIQECNIQD
;
A
#
# COMPACT_ATOMS: atom_id res chain seq x y z
N LEU A 1 0.24 -1.47 -18.00
CA LEU A 1 1.62 -1.24 -17.59
C LEU A 1 1.75 -1.06 -16.07
N PHE A 2 1.15 -0.03 -15.47
CA PHE A 2 1.34 0.30 -14.04
C PHE A 2 0.92 -0.82 -13.09
N GLY A 3 -0.16 -1.56 -13.40
CA GLY A 3 -0.53 -2.74 -12.63
C GLY A 3 0.55 -3.82 -12.64
N ILE A 4 1.20 -4.03 -13.77
CA ILE A 4 2.31 -5.01 -13.89
C ILE A 4 3.54 -4.50 -13.13
N LEU A 5 3.85 -3.21 -13.22
CA LEU A 5 5.00 -2.61 -12.53
C LEU A 5 4.90 -2.62 -11.01
N SER A 6 3.69 -2.67 -10.45
CA SER A 6 3.47 -2.74 -9.01
C SER A 6 3.40 -4.16 -8.45
N LEU A 7 3.20 -5.18 -9.32
CA LEU A 7 3.21 -6.60 -8.91
C LEU A 7 4.46 -6.99 -8.09
N PRO A 8 5.69 -6.62 -8.48
CA PRO A 8 6.88 -6.98 -7.72
C PRO A 8 6.83 -6.55 -6.27
N TYR A 9 6.38 -5.32 -6.02
CA TYR A 9 6.22 -4.78 -4.68
C TYR A 9 5.17 -5.56 -3.86
N GLY A 10 3.97 -5.75 -4.42
CA GLY A 10 2.91 -6.50 -3.75
C GLY A 10 3.30 -7.95 -3.47
N THR A 11 3.94 -8.63 -4.43
CA THR A 11 4.39 -10.01 -4.29
C THR A 11 5.50 -10.14 -3.24
N PHE A 12 6.49 -9.24 -3.22
CA PHE A 12 7.53 -9.26 -2.19
C PHE A 12 6.95 -9.03 -0.79
N ASN A 13 6.02 -8.09 -0.65
CA ASN A 13 5.32 -7.88 0.61
C ASN A 13 4.55 -9.14 1.05
N ALA A 14 3.92 -9.87 0.12
CA ALA A 14 3.27 -11.15 0.42
C ALA A 14 4.26 -12.22 0.88
N ILE A 15 5.46 -12.29 0.30
CA ILE A 15 6.52 -13.17 0.78
C ILE A 15 6.87 -12.83 2.23
N LEU A 16 7.07 -11.55 2.54
CA LEU A 16 7.46 -11.08 3.86
C LEU A 16 6.40 -11.32 4.93
N VAL A 17 5.13 -10.97 4.65
CA VAL A 17 4.07 -10.96 5.68
C VAL A 17 3.18 -12.20 5.67
N VAL A 18 3.27 -13.06 4.65
CA VAL A 18 2.44 -14.26 4.54
C VAL A 18 3.26 -15.53 4.38
N LEU A 19 4.11 -15.64 3.36
CA LEU A 19 4.82 -16.89 3.07
C LEU A 19 5.88 -17.23 4.13
N ILE A 20 6.73 -16.28 4.49
CA ILE A 20 7.76 -16.50 5.52
C ILE A 20 7.15 -16.85 6.88
N PRO A 21 6.14 -16.11 7.39
CA PRO A 21 5.40 -16.52 8.59
C PRO A 21 4.85 -17.94 8.51
N PHE A 22 4.24 -18.32 7.39
CA PHE A 22 3.72 -19.66 7.19
C PHE A 22 4.83 -20.74 7.29
N LEU A 23 5.97 -20.53 6.64
CA LEU A 23 7.11 -21.45 6.71
C LEU A 23 7.72 -21.53 8.11
N LEU A 24 7.79 -20.39 8.83
CA LEU A 24 8.30 -20.35 10.21
C LEU A 24 7.35 -21.06 11.18
N ARG A 25 6.03 -20.92 11.00
CA ARG A 25 5.04 -21.67 11.79
C ARG A 25 5.20 -23.19 11.61
N LYS A 26 5.41 -23.66 10.38
CA LYS A 26 5.70 -25.07 10.10
C LYS A 26 6.97 -25.58 10.79
N ARG A 27 7.95 -24.69 11.06
CA ARG A 27 9.18 -24.99 11.82
C ARG A 27 8.97 -24.90 13.33
N GLY A 28 7.76 -24.65 13.83
CA GLY A 28 7.45 -24.55 15.25
C GLY A 28 7.86 -23.22 15.91
N ILE A 29 8.20 -22.19 15.11
CA ILE A 29 8.53 -20.87 15.66
C ILE A 29 7.28 -20.24 16.25
N SER A 30 7.41 -19.64 17.43
CA SER A 30 6.31 -19.03 18.17
C SER A 30 5.77 -17.77 17.46
N PRO A 31 4.45 -17.50 17.56
CA PRO A 31 3.83 -16.35 16.88
C PRO A 31 4.42 -14.99 17.27
N ASP A 32 4.83 -14.81 18.52
CA ASP A 32 5.46 -13.58 19.02
C ASP A 32 6.77 -13.26 18.30
N ARG A 33 7.62 -14.25 18.09
CA ARG A 33 8.88 -14.11 17.33
C ARG A 33 8.63 -13.77 15.87
N ILE A 34 7.61 -14.40 15.26
CA ILE A 34 7.19 -14.13 13.88
C ILE A 34 6.65 -12.70 13.77
N ALA A 35 5.80 -12.27 14.72
CA ALA A 35 5.26 -10.92 14.74
C ALA A 35 6.36 -9.86 14.86
N ASN A 36 7.37 -10.08 15.71
CA ASN A 36 8.52 -9.20 15.85
C ASN A 36 9.33 -9.12 14.54
N LEU A 37 9.58 -10.25 13.87
CA LEU A 37 10.25 -10.28 12.56
C LEU A 37 9.49 -9.43 11.54
N ILE A 38 8.17 -9.62 11.42
CA ILE A 38 7.33 -8.86 10.48
C ILE A 38 7.37 -7.37 10.82
N ALA A 39 7.20 -7.01 12.09
CA ALA A 39 7.18 -5.63 12.55
C ALA A 39 8.49 -4.91 12.20
N ILE A 40 9.63 -5.50 12.53
CA ILE A 40 10.95 -4.92 12.24
C ILE A 40 11.18 -4.82 10.73
N SER A 41 10.90 -5.90 9.99
CA SER A 41 11.09 -5.92 8.53
C SER A 41 10.16 -4.97 7.78
N SER A 42 9.06 -4.52 8.40
CA SER A 42 8.09 -3.56 7.82
C SER A 42 8.36 -2.10 8.17
N ILE A 43 9.30 -1.81 9.08
CA ILE A 43 9.70 -0.43 9.43
C ILE A 43 9.98 0.45 8.19
N PRO A 44 10.63 -0.07 7.13
CA PRO A 44 10.87 0.70 5.93
C PRO A 44 9.61 1.32 5.32
N ASN A 45 8.45 0.73 5.44
CA ASN A 45 7.20 1.23 4.85
C ASN A 45 6.79 2.63 5.36
N VAL A 46 7.25 3.01 6.57
CA VAL A 46 6.95 4.32 7.17
C VAL A 46 8.05 5.34 6.89
N TRP A 47 9.30 4.90 6.75
CA TRP A 47 10.47 5.80 6.71
C TRP A 47 11.16 5.86 5.34
N TYR A 48 10.63 5.19 4.30
CA TYR A 48 11.30 5.06 3.01
C TYR A 48 11.56 6.39 2.29
N PHE A 49 10.87 7.46 2.64
CA PHE A 49 11.15 8.80 2.12
C PHE A 49 12.57 9.28 2.45
N LEU A 50 13.23 8.71 3.48
CA LEU A 50 14.60 9.07 3.85
C LEU A 50 15.64 8.64 2.81
N TRP A 51 15.41 7.51 2.12
CA TRP A 51 16.34 6.99 1.11
C TRP A 51 15.76 6.99 -0.31
N SER A 52 14.49 7.24 -0.48
CA SER A 52 13.88 7.37 -1.81
C SER A 52 14.55 8.40 -2.73
N PRO A 53 15.23 9.47 -2.23
CA PRO A 53 15.99 10.37 -3.08
C PRO A 53 16.96 9.69 -4.04
N VAL A 54 17.41 8.50 -3.70
CA VAL A 54 18.32 7.70 -4.53
C VAL A 54 17.73 7.41 -5.91
N VAL A 55 16.40 7.26 -6.05
CA VAL A 55 15.76 6.98 -7.35
C VAL A 55 15.78 8.18 -8.32
N ASP A 56 15.99 9.37 -7.78
CA ASP A 56 16.09 10.59 -8.58
C ASP A 56 17.56 10.89 -8.97
N ILE A 57 18.52 9.99 -8.59
CA ILE A 57 19.98 10.17 -8.81
C ILE A 57 20.52 9.16 -9.84
N GLY A 58 21.19 9.66 -10.84
CA GLY A 58 22.16 8.94 -11.68
C GLY A 58 21.61 7.89 -12.64
N LEU A 59 20.72 7.03 -12.21
CA LEU A 59 20.12 5.98 -13.03
C LEU A 59 18.73 6.42 -13.54
N LEU A 60 18.26 5.76 -14.61
CA LEU A 60 16.88 5.89 -15.06
C LEU A 60 15.95 5.20 -14.04
N ARG A 61 14.74 5.73 -13.84
CA ARG A 61 13.75 5.15 -12.94
C ARG A 61 13.44 3.70 -13.28
N ARG A 62 13.35 3.36 -14.59
CA ARG A 62 13.19 1.98 -15.05
C ARG A 62 14.32 1.06 -14.59
N GLN A 63 15.56 1.57 -14.48
CA GLN A 63 16.70 0.79 -13.99
C GLN A 63 16.58 0.56 -12.49
N TRP A 64 16.13 1.57 -11.74
CA TRP A 64 15.83 1.40 -10.31
C TRP A 64 14.73 0.38 -10.06
N VAL A 65 13.65 0.37 -10.87
CA VAL A 65 12.60 -0.67 -10.80
C VAL A 65 13.20 -2.06 -10.95
N MET A 66 14.04 -2.27 -11.95
CA MET A 66 14.67 -3.58 -12.21
C MET A 66 15.64 -3.99 -11.11
N ILE A 67 16.51 -3.07 -10.66
CA ILE A 67 17.48 -3.33 -9.58
C ILE A 67 16.73 -3.66 -8.28
N ALA A 68 15.73 -2.85 -7.93
CA ALA A 68 14.96 -3.05 -6.70
C ALA A 68 14.20 -4.38 -6.74
N ALA A 69 13.54 -4.71 -7.84
CA ALA A 69 12.87 -6.01 -7.99
C ALA A 69 13.85 -7.17 -7.93
N GLY A 70 15.01 -7.06 -8.59
CA GLY A 70 16.05 -8.12 -8.59
C GLY A 70 16.62 -8.37 -7.21
N VAL A 71 17.01 -7.31 -6.49
CA VAL A 71 17.55 -7.46 -5.12
C VAL A 71 16.48 -8.01 -4.16
N SER A 72 15.25 -7.48 -4.22
CA SER A 72 14.15 -7.99 -3.39
C SER A 72 13.82 -9.45 -3.70
N ALA A 73 13.84 -9.85 -4.99
CA ALA A 73 13.65 -11.23 -5.41
C ALA A 73 14.73 -12.15 -4.82
N VAL A 74 16.00 -11.73 -4.87
CA VAL A 74 17.11 -12.49 -4.28
C VAL A 74 16.96 -12.61 -2.76
N CYS A 75 16.65 -11.51 -2.06
CA CYS A 75 16.43 -11.54 -0.61
C CYS A 75 15.28 -12.50 -0.24
N GLY A 76 14.15 -12.43 -0.96
CA GLY A 76 13.03 -13.35 -0.76
C GLY A 76 13.40 -14.81 -1.06
N ALA A 77 14.12 -15.06 -2.15
CA ALA A 77 14.57 -16.40 -2.53
C ALA A 77 15.52 -17.00 -1.49
N VAL A 78 16.52 -16.25 -1.01
CA VAL A 78 17.45 -16.71 0.04
C VAL A 78 16.71 -17.01 1.34
N ALA A 79 15.74 -16.15 1.72
CA ALA A 79 14.91 -16.35 2.90
C ALA A 79 14.11 -17.67 2.85
N ILE A 80 13.70 -18.10 1.65
CA ILE A 80 12.96 -19.35 1.45
C ILE A 80 13.91 -20.56 1.32
N ALA A 81 14.98 -20.40 0.51
CA ALA A 81 15.88 -21.50 0.13
C ALA A 81 16.81 -21.96 1.26
N VAL A 82 17.10 -21.09 2.25
CA VAL A 82 18.06 -21.36 3.33
C VAL A 82 17.33 -21.54 4.67
N PRO A 83 16.81 -22.74 4.97
CA PRO A 83 16.09 -23.02 6.21
C PRO A 83 16.91 -22.88 7.49
N SER A 84 18.23 -22.90 7.39
CA SER A 84 19.16 -22.81 8.52
C SER A 84 19.34 -21.38 9.04
N LEU A 85 18.83 -20.36 8.36
CA LEU A 85 18.91 -18.97 8.84
C LEU A 85 18.24 -18.82 10.20
N SER A 86 18.95 -18.19 11.12
CA SER A 86 18.40 -17.75 12.40
C SER A 86 17.33 -16.66 12.18
N ILE A 87 16.46 -16.47 13.17
CA ILE A 87 15.43 -15.40 13.12
C ILE A 87 16.07 -14.02 12.91
N PHE A 88 17.23 -13.78 13.52
CA PHE A 88 17.95 -12.51 13.38
C PHE A 88 18.45 -12.31 11.94
N GLU A 89 19.15 -13.29 11.36
CA GLU A 89 19.65 -13.20 9.98
C GLU A 89 18.51 -13.03 8.98
N LEU A 90 17.41 -13.76 9.18
CA LEU A 90 16.22 -13.66 8.37
C LEU A 90 15.58 -12.27 8.48
N THR A 91 15.53 -11.70 9.68
CA THR A 91 15.02 -10.34 9.90
C THR A 91 15.86 -9.30 9.16
N ILE A 92 17.19 -9.37 9.24
CA ILE A 92 18.11 -8.46 8.54
C ILE A 92 17.96 -8.59 7.02
N LEU A 93 17.87 -9.83 6.52
CA LEU A 93 17.70 -10.10 5.09
C LEU A 93 16.39 -9.52 4.55
N LEU A 94 15.28 -9.76 5.25
CA LEU A 94 13.96 -9.26 4.85
C LEU A 94 13.83 -7.74 5.02
N LEU A 95 14.40 -7.18 6.08
CA LEU A 95 14.51 -5.74 6.28
C LEU A 95 15.26 -5.08 5.11
N GLY A 96 16.45 -5.62 4.75
CA GLY A 96 17.22 -5.14 3.61
C GLY A 96 16.46 -5.25 2.29
N GLY A 97 15.81 -6.39 2.06
CA GLY A 97 14.95 -6.61 0.89
C GLY A 97 13.81 -5.60 0.81
N ASN A 98 13.18 -5.28 1.95
CA ASN A 98 12.09 -4.31 2.00
C ASN A 98 12.58 -2.86 1.81
N VAL A 99 13.73 -2.48 2.39
CA VAL A 99 14.38 -1.18 2.12
C VAL A 99 14.52 -0.95 0.62
N ILE A 100 15.03 -1.95 -0.10
CA ILE A 100 15.22 -1.86 -1.55
C ILE A 100 13.88 -1.94 -2.30
N SER A 101 12.93 -2.76 -1.85
CA SER A 101 11.59 -2.85 -2.44
C SER A 101 10.85 -1.51 -2.41
N MET A 102 11.07 -0.68 -1.39
CA MET A 102 10.50 0.67 -1.32
C MET A 102 11.01 1.59 -2.44
N LEU A 103 12.23 1.39 -2.97
CA LEU A 103 12.74 2.14 -4.12
C LEU A 103 11.96 1.83 -5.40
N LEU A 104 11.41 0.61 -5.52
CA LEU A 104 10.51 0.25 -6.61
C LEU A 104 9.22 1.09 -6.56
N SER A 105 8.59 1.17 -5.39
CA SER A 105 7.40 2.01 -5.18
C SER A 105 7.69 3.47 -5.50
N SER A 106 8.80 4.02 -5.01
CA SER A 106 9.24 5.40 -5.27
C SER A 106 9.48 5.66 -6.76
N SER A 107 10.14 4.72 -7.45
CA SER A 107 10.42 4.84 -8.89
C SER A 107 9.15 4.80 -9.73
N CYS A 108 8.22 3.88 -9.41
CA CYS A 108 6.92 3.80 -10.07
C CYS A 108 6.09 5.06 -9.82
N GLY A 109 6.07 5.55 -8.57
CA GLY A 109 5.40 6.80 -8.20
C GLY A 109 5.94 7.99 -8.99
N ALA A 110 7.27 8.10 -9.11
CA ALA A 110 7.90 9.14 -9.90
C ALA A 110 7.51 9.08 -11.39
N VAL A 111 7.35 7.88 -11.97
CA VAL A 111 6.84 7.72 -13.36
C VAL A 111 5.37 8.12 -13.44
N LEU A 112 4.54 7.76 -12.45
CA LEU A 112 3.13 8.16 -12.40
C LEU A 112 2.92 9.68 -12.39
N THR A 113 3.81 10.45 -11.76
CA THR A 113 3.73 11.92 -11.74
C THR A 113 3.85 12.55 -13.13
N THR A 114 4.51 11.88 -14.08
CA THR A 114 4.69 12.38 -15.45
C THR A 114 3.47 12.24 -16.33
N LEU A 115 2.45 11.49 -15.88
CA LEU A 115 1.23 11.24 -16.66
C LEU A 115 0.35 12.48 -16.80
N ASN A 116 -0.44 12.50 -17.88
CA ASN A 116 -1.48 13.49 -18.07
C ASN A 116 -2.50 13.40 -16.91
N PRO A 117 -2.89 14.53 -16.28
CA PRO A 117 -3.86 14.55 -15.20
C PRO A 117 -5.17 13.80 -15.49
N ALA A 118 -5.64 13.81 -16.75
CA ALA A 118 -6.88 13.14 -17.17
C ALA A 118 -6.87 11.60 -17.04
N VAL A 119 -5.68 10.98 -16.95
CA VAL A 119 -5.55 9.51 -16.84
C VAL A 119 -4.94 9.05 -15.52
N ARG A 120 -4.61 9.98 -14.63
CA ARG A 120 -3.96 9.66 -13.34
C ARG A 120 -4.83 8.80 -12.43
N GLY A 121 -6.15 8.99 -12.43
CA GLY A 121 -7.08 8.18 -11.65
C GLY A 121 -7.01 6.71 -12.08
N ARG A 122 -7.18 6.42 -13.36
CA ARG A 122 -7.06 5.04 -13.88
C ARG A 122 -5.67 4.45 -13.68
N ALA A 123 -4.63 5.24 -13.86
CA ALA A 123 -3.25 4.79 -13.63
C ALA A 123 -3.02 4.43 -12.15
N SER A 124 -3.54 5.24 -11.20
CA SER A 124 -3.53 4.95 -9.76
C SER A 124 -4.29 3.66 -9.44
N GLY A 125 -5.49 3.49 -10.03
CA GLY A 125 -6.29 2.29 -9.88
C GLY A 125 -5.55 1.03 -10.34
N TRP A 126 -4.96 1.04 -11.52
CA TRP A 126 -4.15 -0.08 -12.02
C TRP A 126 -2.91 -0.32 -11.16
N TYR A 127 -2.22 0.73 -10.72
CA TYR A 127 -1.05 0.61 -9.85
C TYR A 127 -1.40 -0.08 -8.53
N GLN A 128 -2.44 0.38 -7.86
CA GLN A 128 -2.87 -0.21 -6.59
C GLN A 128 -3.51 -1.59 -6.77
N ALA A 129 -4.23 -1.83 -7.88
CA ALA A 129 -4.74 -3.17 -8.19
C ALA A 129 -3.60 -4.18 -8.38
N GLY A 130 -2.50 -3.79 -9.03
CA GLY A 130 -1.31 -4.63 -9.14
C GLY A 130 -0.63 -4.85 -7.80
N ASN A 131 -0.55 -3.82 -6.94
CA ASN A 131 0.02 -3.93 -5.60
C ASN A 131 -0.78 -4.92 -4.73
N LEU A 132 -2.08 -4.67 -4.53
CA LEU A 132 -2.92 -5.50 -3.66
C LEU A 132 -3.23 -6.86 -4.30
N GLY A 133 -3.53 -6.89 -5.60
CA GLY A 133 -3.75 -8.13 -6.33
C GLY A 133 -2.49 -8.99 -6.44
N GLY A 134 -1.33 -8.36 -6.65
CA GLY A 134 -0.02 -9.04 -6.62
C GLY A 134 0.27 -9.65 -5.25
N GLY A 135 -0.07 -8.93 -4.18
CA GLY A 135 0.00 -9.45 -2.81
C GLY A 135 -0.88 -10.68 -2.61
N ALA A 136 -2.15 -10.61 -2.99
CA ALA A 136 -3.11 -11.71 -2.83
C ALA A 136 -2.75 -12.94 -3.68
N LEU A 137 -2.45 -12.73 -4.96
CA LEU A 137 -2.06 -13.81 -5.87
C LEU A 137 -0.71 -14.41 -5.46
N GLY A 138 0.24 -13.56 -5.08
CA GLY A 138 1.56 -13.98 -4.62
C GLY A 138 1.48 -14.81 -3.34
N ALA A 139 0.71 -14.38 -2.35
CA ALA A 139 0.48 -15.12 -1.11
C ALA A 139 -0.21 -16.46 -1.38
N GLY A 140 -1.32 -16.44 -2.12
CA GLY A 140 -2.11 -17.64 -2.43
C GLY A 140 -1.30 -18.68 -3.20
N ALA A 141 -0.62 -18.26 -4.27
CA ALA A 141 0.23 -19.14 -5.07
C ALA A 141 1.39 -19.68 -4.23
N ALA A 142 2.06 -18.84 -3.44
CA ALA A 142 3.22 -19.22 -2.67
C ALA A 142 2.88 -20.26 -1.58
N ILE A 143 1.76 -20.08 -0.85
CA ILE A 143 1.28 -21.06 0.14
C ILE A 143 0.93 -22.39 -0.55
N TRP A 144 0.19 -22.34 -1.66
CA TRP A 144 -0.21 -23.54 -2.38
C TRP A 144 1.00 -24.33 -2.93
N LEU A 145 2.05 -23.62 -3.39
CA LEU A 145 3.28 -24.20 -3.87
C LEU A 145 4.18 -24.72 -2.73
N ALA A 146 4.12 -24.10 -1.55
CA ALA A 146 4.99 -24.41 -0.41
C ALA A 146 4.85 -25.87 0.08
N ASP A 147 3.67 -26.48 -0.11
CA ASP A 147 3.44 -27.88 0.25
C ASP A 147 3.83 -28.88 -0.86
N LYS A 148 4.05 -28.39 -2.07
CA LYS A 148 4.23 -29.23 -3.26
C LYS A 148 5.64 -29.17 -3.83
N MET A 149 6.43 -28.18 -3.45
CA MET A 149 7.76 -27.92 -4.03
C MET A 149 8.88 -27.97 -2.99
N PRO A 150 10.06 -28.46 -3.38
CA PRO A 150 11.27 -28.31 -2.57
C PRO A 150 11.56 -26.81 -2.31
N PRO A 151 12.22 -26.47 -1.19
CA PRO A 151 12.50 -25.07 -0.83
C PRO A 151 13.20 -24.25 -1.93
N LEU A 152 14.16 -24.86 -2.63
CA LEU A 152 14.87 -24.18 -3.73
C LEU A 152 13.94 -23.86 -4.91
N THR A 153 13.10 -24.81 -5.31
CA THR A 153 12.15 -24.58 -6.42
C THR A 153 11.11 -23.53 -6.05
N LEU A 154 10.60 -23.57 -4.81
CA LEU A 154 9.70 -22.53 -4.28
C LEU A 154 10.38 -21.17 -4.28
N ALA A 155 11.63 -21.08 -3.85
CA ALA A 155 12.42 -19.86 -3.85
C ALA A 155 12.57 -19.25 -5.26
N LEU A 156 12.91 -20.11 -6.24
CA LEU A 156 13.04 -19.67 -7.63
C LEU A 156 11.70 -19.22 -8.21
N ALA A 157 10.60 -19.93 -7.93
CA ALA A 157 9.26 -19.52 -8.34
C ALA A 157 8.86 -18.16 -7.73
N ALA A 158 9.09 -17.97 -6.44
CA ALA A 158 8.83 -16.72 -5.74
C ALA A 158 9.69 -15.56 -6.30
N ALA A 159 10.98 -15.82 -6.55
CA ALA A 159 11.86 -14.82 -7.18
C ALA A 159 11.38 -14.45 -8.60
N ALA A 160 10.97 -15.42 -9.40
CA ALA A 160 10.40 -15.17 -10.73
C ALA A 160 9.12 -14.32 -10.67
N MET A 161 8.23 -14.60 -9.71
CA MET A 161 7.01 -13.82 -9.51
C MET A 161 7.30 -12.36 -9.11
N VAL A 162 8.39 -12.10 -8.40
CA VAL A 162 8.82 -10.74 -8.05
C VAL A 162 9.54 -10.08 -9.23
N PHE A 163 10.46 -10.78 -9.92
CA PHE A 163 11.34 -10.16 -10.89
C PHE A 163 10.74 -10.01 -12.30
N LEU A 164 10.05 -11.05 -12.81
CA LEU A 164 9.59 -11.05 -14.20
C LEU A 164 8.65 -9.87 -14.54
N PRO A 165 7.68 -9.48 -13.69
CA PRO A 165 6.84 -8.33 -13.98
C PRO A 165 7.63 -7.00 -14.08
N ALA A 166 8.78 -6.89 -13.37
CA ALA A 166 9.62 -5.71 -13.43
C ALA A 166 10.22 -5.47 -14.82
N LEU A 167 10.34 -6.52 -15.67
CA LEU A 167 10.80 -6.38 -17.05
C LEU A 167 9.89 -5.47 -17.88
N ALA A 168 8.62 -5.29 -17.47
CA ALA A 168 7.74 -4.31 -18.11
C ALA A 168 8.29 -2.87 -18.01
N ALA A 169 9.20 -2.59 -17.06
CA ALA A 169 9.87 -1.30 -16.99
C ALA A 169 10.72 -0.97 -18.23
N LEU A 170 11.16 -1.97 -18.98
CA LEU A 170 11.89 -1.77 -20.23
C LEU A 170 11.06 -1.06 -21.31
N THR A 171 9.73 -1.10 -21.22
CA THR A 171 8.82 -0.41 -22.13
C THR A 171 8.65 1.07 -21.82
N ILE A 172 9.19 1.55 -20.66
CA ILE A 172 9.10 2.96 -20.28
C ILE A 172 10.14 3.76 -21.04
N SER A 173 9.67 4.71 -21.83
CA SER A 173 10.53 5.70 -22.45
C SER A 173 10.83 6.81 -21.46
N GLU A 174 12.08 6.96 -21.05
CA GLU A 174 12.53 8.01 -20.15
C GLU A 174 13.64 8.83 -20.82
N GLU A 175 13.52 10.14 -20.72
CA GLU A 175 14.61 11.06 -21.03
C GLU A 175 15.65 11.04 -19.89
N ARG A 176 16.92 11.05 -20.23
CA ARG A 176 18.00 11.15 -19.24
C ARG A 176 17.92 12.51 -18.54
N VAL A 177 17.69 12.50 -17.24
CA VAL A 177 17.82 13.71 -16.43
C VAL A 177 19.30 14.07 -16.33
N PRO A 178 19.67 15.36 -16.52
CA PRO A 178 21.05 15.81 -16.38
C PRO A 178 21.64 15.40 -15.03
N ARG A 179 22.85 14.83 -15.02
CA ARG A 179 23.54 14.43 -13.78
C ARG A 179 23.90 15.68 -12.99
N MET A 180 23.26 15.87 -11.87
CA MET A 180 23.69 16.83 -10.85
C MET A 180 24.71 16.16 -9.91
N ALA A 181 25.63 16.94 -9.39
CA ALA A 181 26.50 16.47 -8.30
C ALA A 181 25.65 16.13 -7.06
N VAL A 182 26.06 15.11 -6.30
CA VAL A 182 25.25 14.53 -5.20
C VAL A 182 24.85 15.58 -4.16
N ILE A 183 25.78 16.41 -3.70
CA ILE A 183 25.52 17.40 -2.64
C ILE A 183 24.54 18.51 -3.09
N PRO A 184 24.73 19.17 -4.27
CA PRO A 184 23.74 20.11 -4.78
C PRO A 184 22.36 19.49 -4.97
N LEU A 185 22.31 18.22 -5.38
CA LEU A 185 21.05 17.50 -5.56
C LEU A 185 20.31 17.31 -4.24
N PHE A 186 20.98 16.80 -3.18
CA PHE A 186 20.36 16.66 -1.87
C PHE A 186 19.87 17.99 -1.29
N ARG A 187 20.63 19.08 -1.54
CA ARG A 187 20.18 20.42 -1.12
C ARG A 187 18.97 20.90 -1.91
N ALA A 188 18.95 20.68 -3.23
CA ALA A 188 17.79 21.01 -4.07
C ALA A 188 16.58 20.19 -3.66
N MET A 189 16.75 18.88 -3.41
CA MET A 189 15.68 17.98 -2.96
C MET A 189 15.13 18.39 -1.59
N GLY A 190 16.00 18.75 -0.64
CA GLY A 190 15.55 19.27 0.66
C GLY A 190 14.72 20.55 0.53
N ARG A 191 15.11 21.44 -0.39
CA ARG A 191 14.31 22.63 -0.70
C ARG A 191 12.99 22.29 -1.36
N ASP A 192 13.00 21.40 -2.36
CA ASP A 192 11.79 20.98 -3.08
C ASP A 192 10.79 20.28 -2.15
N VAL A 193 11.27 19.42 -1.25
CA VAL A 193 10.45 18.79 -0.20
C VAL A 193 9.86 19.85 0.74
N TRP A 194 10.68 20.82 1.15
CA TRP A 194 10.24 21.90 2.03
C TRP A 194 9.20 22.80 1.35
N GLU A 195 9.37 23.11 0.07
CA GLU A 195 8.39 23.83 -0.75
C GLU A 195 7.08 23.04 -0.89
N VAL A 196 7.16 21.71 -1.11
CA VAL A 196 5.98 20.84 -1.14
C VAL A 196 5.22 20.93 0.18
N LEU A 197 5.91 20.72 1.31
CA LEU A 197 5.27 20.70 2.62
C LEU A 197 4.65 22.05 3.01
N ARG A 198 5.16 23.16 2.48
CA ARG A 198 4.60 24.49 2.68
C ARG A 198 3.51 24.87 1.69
N SER A 199 3.34 24.09 0.62
CA SER A 199 2.32 24.40 -0.38
C SER A 199 0.91 24.19 0.21
N PRO A 200 -0.04 25.08 -0.07
CA PRO A 200 -1.44 24.88 0.36
C PRO A 200 -2.02 23.55 -0.11
N ALA A 201 -1.60 23.09 -1.30
CA ALA A 201 -2.00 21.81 -1.85
C ALA A 201 -1.53 20.64 -0.98
N ALA A 202 -0.26 20.64 -0.52
CA ALA A 202 0.25 19.59 0.36
C ALA A 202 -0.41 19.64 1.74
N LEU A 203 -0.66 20.82 2.30
CA LEU A 203 -1.37 20.94 3.57
C LEU A 203 -2.79 20.38 3.49
N ILE A 204 -3.50 20.67 2.40
CA ILE A 204 -4.80 20.05 2.12
C ILE A 204 -4.67 18.54 2.00
N GLY A 205 -3.70 18.05 1.20
CA GLY A 205 -3.43 16.63 1.02
C GLY A 205 -3.11 15.92 2.33
N LEU A 206 -2.31 16.52 3.21
CA LEU A 206 -1.96 15.93 4.51
C LEU A 206 -3.20 15.67 5.40
N VAL A 207 -4.22 16.54 5.34
CA VAL A 207 -5.48 16.29 6.05
C VAL A 207 -6.13 14.99 5.59
N PHE A 208 -6.09 14.70 4.27
CA PHE A 208 -6.59 13.43 3.73
C PHE A 208 -5.70 12.27 4.10
N PHE A 209 -4.38 12.41 3.97
CA PHE A 209 -3.41 11.34 4.20
C PHE A 209 -3.29 10.91 5.66
N LEU A 210 -3.50 11.84 6.59
CA LEU A 210 -3.45 11.57 8.03
C LEU A 210 -4.82 11.19 8.62
N SER A 211 -5.88 11.22 7.82
CA SER A 211 -7.22 10.84 8.27
C SER A 211 -7.31 9.31 8.50
N PRO A 212 -8.25 8.82 9.34
CA PRO A 212 -8.49 7.39 9.51
C PRO A 212 -9.02 6.72 8.23
N VAL A 213 -9.59 7.52 7.31
CA VAL A 213 -10.14 7.05 6.04
C VAL A 213 -9.04 6.38 5.21
N GLY A 214 -9.35 5.22 4.64
CA GLY A 214 -8.43 4.48 3.78
C GLY A 214 -7.29 3.77 4.51
N SER A 215 -7.26 3.77 5.85
CA SER A 215 -6.26 3.03 6.65
C SER A 215 -6.32 1.52 6.39
N SER A 216 -7.51 0.98 6.07
CA SER A 216 -7.73 -0.46 5.91
C SER A 216 -7.28 -1.29 7.13
N ALA A 217 -7.37 -0.71 8.33
CA ALA A 217 -6.85 -1.28 9.56
C ALA A 217 -7.51 -2.61 9.92
N VAL A 218 -8.81 -2.76 9.65
CA VAL A 218 -9.53 -4.03 9.84
C VAL A 218 -8.84 -5.18 9.09
N SER A 219 -8.26 -4.93 7.91
CA SER A 219 -7.58 -5.97 7.13
C SER A 219 -6.36 -6.57 7.86
N GLN A 220 -5.74 -5.83 8.79
CA GLN A 220 -4.62 -6.31 9.59
C GLN A 220 -5.08 -7.30 10.69
N LEU A 221 -6.32 -7.20 11.14
CA LEU A 221 -6.86 -7.92 12.29
C LEU A 221 -7.96 -8.92 11.92
N ILE A 222 -8.48 -8.88 10.70
CA ILE A 222 -9.68 -9.63 10.29
C ILE A 222 -9.55 -11.14 10.47
N SER A 223 -8.38 -11.70 10.19
CA SER A 223 -8.14 -13.14 10.37
C SER A 223 -8.22 -13.56 11.83
N SER A 224 -7.86 -12.69 12.76
CA SER A 224 -7.88 -12.99 14.20
C SER A 224 -9.29 -12.98 14.80
N VAL A 225 -10.24 -12.27 14.17
CA VAL A 225 -11.62 -12.17 14.65
C VAL A 225 -12.60 -13.14 13.97
N GLY A 226 -12.10 -13.94 13.01
CA GLY A 226 -12.93 -14.96 12.35
C GLY A 226 -13.68 -15.89 13.31
N PRO A 227 -13.04 -16.43 14.37
CA PRO A 227 -13.70 -17.26 15.38
C PRO A 227 -14.84 -16.56 16.09
N ASP A 228 -14.76 -15.25 16.34
CA ASP A 228 -15.82 -14.46 16.99
C ASP A 228 -17.10 -14.38 16.13
N TYR A 229 -17.00 -14.61 14.83
CA TYR A 229 -18.10 -14.71 13.88
C TYR A 229 -18.45 -16.16 13.52
N HIS A 230 -17.94 -17.14 14.25
CA HIS A 230 -18.14 -18.57 13.96
C HIS A 230 -17.71 -18.97 12.53
N ALA A 231 -16.75 -18.26 11.95
CA ALA A 231 -16.18 -18.61 10.66
C ALA A 231 -15.18 -19.77 10.83
N SER A 232 -15.24 -20.77 9.96
CA SER A 232 -14.27 -21.86 9.95
C SER A 232 -12.90 -21.37 9.45
N ASP A 233 -11.83 -22.06 9.83
CA ASP A 233 -10.47 -21.73 9.40
C ASP A 233 -10.35 -21.63 7.87
N ALA A 234 -11.03 -22.51 7.14
CA ALA A 234 -11.08 -22.46 5.68
C ALA A 234 -11.77 -21.18 5.15
N GLN A 235 -12.87 -20.76 5.80
CA GLN A 235 -13.55 -19.51 5.44
C GLN A 235 -12.68 -18.30 5.76
N VAL A 236 -12.03 -18.29 6.92
CA VAL A 236 -11.09 -17.22 7.30
C VAL A 236 -9.98 -17.12 6.27
N ALA A 237 -9.32 -18.22 5.94
CA ALA A 237 -8.23 -18.24 4.98
C ALA A 237 -8.67 -17.75 3.58
N TRP A 238 -9.85 -18.18 3.14
CA TRP A 238 -10.38 -17.80 1.83
C TRP A 238 -10.81 -16.33 1.78
N VAL A 239 -11.55 -15.87 2.81
CA VAL A 239 -12.13 -14.53 2.86
C VAL A 239 -11.05 -13.47 3.12
N SER A 240 -10.19 -13.67 4.13
CA SER A 240 -9.15 -12.69 4.46
C SER A 240 -7.95 -12.72 3.49
N GLY A 241 -7.73 -13.85 2.85
CA GLY A 241 -6.63 -14.02 1.90
C GLY A 241 -7.06 -13.69 0.46
N LEU A 242 -7.51 -14.70 -0.27
CA LEU A 242 -7.71 -14.59 -1.71
C LEU A 242 -8.87 -13.65 -2.08
N ALA A 243 -10.05 -13.86 -1.49
CA ALA A 243 -11.24 -13.07 -1.84
C ALA A 243 -11.06 -11.59 -1.47
N GLY A 244 -10.57 -11.30 -0.25
CA GLY A 244 -10.30 -9.94 0.19
C GLY A 244 -9.31 -9.22 -0.71
N GLY A 245 -8.20 -9.87 -1.07
CA GLY A 245 -7.19 -9.28 -1.96
C GLY A 245 -7.70 -9.02 -3.38
N LEU A 246 -8.46 -9.98 -3.96
CA LEU A 246 -9.04 -9.81 -5.30
C LEU A 246 -10.11 -8.71 -5.32
N LEU A 247 -10.95 -8.64 -4.28
CA LEU A 247 -11.96 -7.58 -4.17
C LEU A 247 -11.33 -6.21 -3.91
N SER A 248 -10.25 -6.14 -3.13
CA SER A 248 -9.46 -4.91 -3.01
C SER A 248 -8.88 -4.48 -4.36
N ALA A 249 -8.34 -5.41 -5.15
CA ALA A 249 -7.83 -5.10 -6.49
C ALA A 249 -8.96 -4.60 -7.43
N LEU A 250 -10.12 -5.24 -7.39
CA LEU A 250 -11.31 -4.77 -8.12
C LEU A 250 -11.73 -3.37 -7.64
N GLY A 251 -11.75 -3.15 -6.33
CA GLY A 251 -12.00 -1.84 -5.73
C GLY A 251 -11.05 -0.77 -6.23
N CYS A 252 -9.76 -1.09 -6.38
CA CYS A 252 -8.77 -0.17 -6.95
C CYS A 252 -9.10 0.22 -8.39
N LEU A 253 -9.52 -0.73 -9.23
CA LEU A 253 -9.93 -0.42 -10.61
C LEU A 253 -11.16 0.48 -10.65
N LEU A 254 -12.17 0.18 -9.83
CA LEU A 254 -13.36 1.02 -9.68
C LEU A 254 -13.02 2.41 -9.16
N GLY A 255 -12.17 2.49 -8.13
CA GLY A 255 -11.69 3.75 -7.55
C GLY A 255 -10.93 4.61 -8.55
N GLY A 256 -10.06 3.99 -9.35
CA GLY A 256 -9.35 4.67 -10.42
C GLY A 256 -10.28 5.28 -11.48
N PHE A 257 -11.32 4.52 -11.86
CA PHE A 257 -12.34 4.98 -12.79
C PHE A 257 -13.20 6.13 -12.20
N LEU A 258 -13.56 6.04 -10.92
CA LEU A 258 -14.29 7.09 -10.22
C LEU A 258 -13.45 8.38 -10.13
N CYS A 259 -12.16 8.27 -9.84
CA CYS A 259 -11.25 9.41 -9.73
C CYS A 259 -11.00 10.15 -11.07
N ASP A 260 -11.26 9.52 -12.21
CA ASP A 260 -11.23 10.20 -13.51
C ASP A 260 -12.55 10.94 -13.84
N ARG A 261 -13.63 10.66 -13.10
CA ARG A 261 -14.98 11.19 -13.38
C ARG A 261 -15.52 12.15 -12.33
N MET A 262 -14.96 12.13 -11.14
CA MET A 262 -15.36 12.99 -10.04
C MET A 262 -14.15 13.56 -9.30
N ASN A 263 -14.38 14.50 -8.39
CA ASN A 263 -13.31 15.03 -7.55
C ASN A 263 -12.68 13.91 -6.72
N ARG A 264 -11.35 13.75 -6.79
CA ARG A 264 -10.58 12.66 -6.17
C ARG A 264 -10.68 12.66 -4.66
N MET A 265 -10.70 13.85 -4.04
CA MET A 265 -10.87 14.00 -2.60
C MET A 265 -12.24 13.52 -2.16
N THR A 266 -13.29 13.85 -2.95
CA THR A 266 -14.64 13.35 -2.72
C THR A 266 -14.72 11.84 -2.89
N ALA A 267 -14.09 11.26 -3.92
CA ALA A 267 -14.02 9.82 -4.11
C ALA A 267 -13.37 9.11 -2.93
N TYR A 268 -12.28 9.67 -2.41
CA TYR A 268 -11.59 9.14 -1.22
C TYR A 268 -12.48 9.17 0.02
N ALA A 269 -13.13 10.29 0.29
CA ALA A 269 -14.03 10.43 1.44
C ALA A 269 -15.24 9.49 1.36
N LEU A 270 -15.83 9.32 0.17
CA LEU A 270 -16.93 8.37 -0.06
C LEU A 270 -16.49 6.91 0.12
N ALA A 271 -15.28 6.57 -0.27
CA ALA A 271 -14.72 5.24 -0.02
C ALA A 271 -14.59 4.96 1.50
N GLY A 272 -14.20 5.97 2.29
CA GLY A 272 -14.19 5.86 3.75
C GLY A 272 -15.58 5.62 4.34
N LEU A 273 -16.59 6.37 3.86
CA LEU A 273 -17.98 6.14 4.28
C LEU A 273 -18.47 4.74 3.92
N LEU A 274 -18.09 4.24 2.75
CA LEU A 274 -18.43 2.88 2.34
C LEU A 274 -17.73 1.84 3.24
N SER A 275 -16.46 2.05 3.62
CA SER A 275 -15.77 1.22 4.61
C SER A 275 -16.49 1.23 5.95
N ALA A 276 -16.92 2.41 6.42
CA ALA A 276 -17.68 2.56 7.66
C ALA A 276 -19.01 1.78 7.64
N VAL A 277 -19.71 1.75 6.51
CA VAL A 277 -20.96 0.97 6.36
C VAL A 277 -20.70 -0.52 6.57
N PHE A 278 -19.65 -1.08 5.97
CA PHE A 278 -19.33 -2.50 6.11
C PHE A 278 -18.80 -2.85 7.50
N SER A 279 -17.96 -1.99 8.10
CA SER A 279 -17.53 -2.16 9.49
C SER A 279 -18.71 -2.06 10.47
N ALA A 280 -19.64 -1.10 10.25
CA ALA A 280 -20.85 -0.99 11.04
C ALA A 280 -21.76 -2.23 10.89
N TRP A 281 -21.88 -2.77 9.68
CA TRP A 281 -22.60 -4.03 9.48
C TRP A 281 -21.96 -5.18 10.26
N MET A 282 -20.64 -5.28 10.29
CA MET A 282 -19.96 -6.30 11.10
C MET A 282 -20.11 -6.04 12.61
N ALA A 283 -20.12 -4.77 13.04
CA ALA A 283 -20.31 -4.42 14.47
C ALA A 283 -21.72 -4.71 14.99
N LEU A 284 -22.73 -4.39 14.20
CA LEU A 284 -24.14 -4.41 14.61
C LEU A 284 -24.90 -5.67 14.19
N GLY A 285 -24.39 -6.35 13.16
CA GLY A 285 -25.00 -7.56 12.61
C GLY A 285 -24.83 -8.79 13.52
N PRO A 286 -25.50 -9.90 13.17
CA PRO A 286 -25.34 -11.16 13.90
C PRO A 286 -23.89 -11.67 13.76
N ALA A 287 -23.36 -12.24 14.84
CA ALA A 287 -22.06 -12.91 14.84
C ALA A 287 -22.16 -14.22 14.03
N SER A 288 -21.97 -14.15 12.72
CA SER A 288 -22.10 -15.28 11.81
C SER A 288 -21.04 -15.25 10.73
N ALA A 289 -20.72 -16.41 10.18
CA ALA A 289 -19.80 -16.56 9.06
C ALA A 289 -20.24 -15.76 7.83
N PHE A 290 -21.56 -15.56 7.63
CA PHE A 290 -22.09 -14.72 6.56
C PHE A 290 -21.76 -13.24 6.78
N THR A 291 -21.97 -12.72 8.00
CA THR A 291 -21.61 -11.33 8.35
C THR A 291 -20.10 -11.10 8.21
N TYR A 292 -19.29 -12.07 8.63
CA TYR A 292 -17.84 -12.04 8.44
C TYR A 292 -17.45 -11.95 6.96
N ALA A 293 -17.95 -12.87 6.16
CA ALA A 293 -17.60 -12.94 4.74
C ALA A 293 -18.12 -11.73 3.95
N GLY A 294 -19.41 -11.40 4.08
CA GLY A 294 -20.03 -10.29 3.37
C GLY A 294 -19.50 -8.93 3.83
N GLY A 295 -19.37 -8.74 5.13
CA GLY A 295 -18.85 -7.51 5.71
C GLY A 295 -17.40 -7.24 5.29
N TYR A 296 -16.52 -8.23 5.46
CA TYR A 296 -15.13 -8.03 5.09
C TYR A 296 -14.90 -7.91 3.58
N THR A 297 -15.58 -8.70 2.76
CA THR A 297 -15.43 -8.59 1.29
C THR A 297 -15.89 -7.23 0.77
N GLY A 298 -16.98 -6.68 1.33
CA GLY A 298 -17.42 -5.32 1.04
C GLY A 298 -16.43 -4.25 1.54
N TYR A 299 -15.90 -4.44 2.75
CA TYR A 299 -14.85 -3.57 3.29
C TYR A 299 -13.59 -3.59 2.43
N ALA A 300 -13.15 -4.76 1.99
CA ALA A 300 -11.99 -4.92 1.12
C ALA A 300 -12.16 -4.20 -0.22
N LEU A 301 -13.36 -4.28 -0.81
CA LEU A 301 -13.70 -3.51 -2.02
C LEU A 301 -13.61 -2.00 -1.77
N ALA A 302 -14.21 -1.51 -0.68
CA ALA A 302 -14.18 -0.10 -0.29
C ALA A 302 -12.74 0.39 -0.03
N SER A 303 -11.94 -0.42 0.66
CA SER A 303 -10.51 -0.17 0.88
C SER A 303 -9.74 -0.03 -0.42
N GLY A 304 -10.01 -0.89 -1.41
CA GLY A 304 -9.40 -0.78 -2.74
C GLY A 304 -9.73 0.55 -3.42
N ILE A 305 -10.99 0.99 -3.36
CA ILE A 305 -11.42 2.30 -3.87
C ILE A 305 -10.63 3.42 -3.17
N ALA A 306 -10.49 3.34 -1.84
CA ALA A 306 -9.76 4.32 -1.05
C ALA A 306 -8.26 4.36 -1.43
N TYR A 307 -7.60 3.22 -1.60
CA TYR A 307 -6.19 3.17 -2.02
C TYR A 307 -5.95 3.79 -3.40
N ALA A 308 -6.82 3.53 -4.37
CA ALA A 308 -6.72 4.15 -5.68
C ALA A 308 -6.95 5.67 -5.60
N ALA A 309 -7.96 6.10 -4.83
CA ALA A 309 -8.26 7.51 -4.63
C ALA A 309 -7.15 8.23 -3.86
N PHE A 310 -6.55 7.60 -2.84
CA PHE A 310 -5.37 8.09 -2.12
C PHE A 310 -4.24 8.41 -3.10
N THR A 311 -3.83 7.43 -3.92
CA THR A 311 -2.75 7.62 -4.89
C THR A 311 -3.12 8.69 -5.93
N ALA A 312 -4.39 8.80 -6.33
CA ALA A 312 -4.83 9.83 -7.25
C ALA A 312 -4.76 11.25 -6.64
N VAL A 313 -5.13 11.41 -5.35
CA VAL A 313 -4.97 12.67 -4.60
C VAL A 313 -3.50 12.99 -4.43
N GLU A 314 -2.66 12.01 -4.09
CA GLU A 314 -1.21 12.17 -3.97
C GLU A 314 -0.60 12.73 -5.27
N LEU A 315 -0.94 12.14 -6.42
CA LEU A 315 -0.49 12.62 -7.72
C LEU A 315 -1.03 14.00 -8.09
N GLU A 316 -2.19 14.39 -7.58
CA GLU A 316 -2.76 15.72 -7.77
C GLU A 316 -2.01 16.77 -6.94
N VAL A 317 -1.72 16.46 -5.67
CA VAL A 317 -0.94 17.32 -4.76
C VAL A 317 0.46 17.54 -5.31
N LEU A 318 1.10 16.50 -5.84
CA LEU A 318 2.43 16.59 -6.42
C LEU A 318 2.49 17.39 -7.73
N GLY A 319 1.42 17.40 -8.49
CA GLY A 319 1.38 18.05 -9.80
C GLY A 319 2.36 17.42 -10.82
N LYS A 320 2.87 18.22 -11.75
CA LYS A 320 3.90 17.82 -12.71
C LYS A 320 5.27 18.22 -12.18
N ARG A 321 5.98 17.29 -11.55
CA ARG A 321 7.35 17.51 -11.07
C ARG A 321 8.35 16.71 -11.89
N ARG A 322 9.44 17.36 -12.33
CA ARG A 322 10.53 16.71 -13.05
C ARG A 322 11.67 16.30 -12.11
N HIS A 323 11.91 17.09 -11.07
CA HIS A 323 12.96 16.86 -10.07
C HIS A 323 12.31 16.39 -8.75
N ALA A 324 13.04 15.58 -7.99
CA ALA A 324 12.59 15.04 -6.69
C ALA A 324 11.19 14.39 -6.67
N ALA A 325 10.70 13.92 -7.83
CA ALA A 325 9.35 13.35 -7.93
C ALA A 325 9.19 12.06 -7.10
N GLY A 326 10.23 11.21 -7.09
CA GLY A 326 10.26 9.99 -6.29
C GLY A 326 10.29 10.29 -4.79
N THR A 327 11.09 11.28 -4.38
CA THR A 327 11.18 11.71 -2.98
C THR A 327 9.88 12.30 -2.47
N ALA A 328 9.27 13.21 -3.25
CA ALA A 328 8.03 13.85 -2.87
C ALA A 328 6.85 12.86 -2.80
N TYR A 329 6.79 11.93 -3.77
CA TYR A 329 5.84 10.80 -3.76
C TYR A 329 6.02 9.94 -2.51
N SER A 330 7.27 9.59 -2.19
CA SER A 330 7.56 8.74 -1.02
C SER A 330 7.22 9.41 0.31
N LEU A 331 7.40 10.72 0.41
CA LEU A 331 7.06 11.47 1.62
C LEU A 331 5.54 11.47 1.87
N LEU A 332 4.75 11.74 0.82
CA LEU A 332 3.31 11.73 0.93
C LEU A 332 2.76 10.31 1.12
N GLY A 333 3.29 9.33 0.37
CA GLY A 333 2.93 7.93 0.54
C GLY A 333 3.25 7.39 1.93
N ALA A 334 4.42 7.74 2.50
CA ALA A 334 4.77 7.38 3.87
C ALA A 334 3.80 7.95 4.90
N SER A 335 3.30 9.19 4.69
CA SER A 335 2.30 9.79 5.59
C SER A 335 0.99 8.98 5.62
N GLY A 336 0.60 8.37 4.50
CA GLY A 336 -0.58 7.50 4.41
C GLY A 336 -0.45 6.17 5.16
N ASN A 337 0.77 5.75 5.52
CA ASN A 337 0.98 4.56 6.34
C ASN A 337 0.77 4.82 7.85
N LEU A 338 0.79 6.08 8.30
CA LEU A 338 0.54 6.41 9.71
C LEU A 338 -0.89 6.05 10.16
N PRO A 339 -1.96 6.34 9.38
CA PRO A 339 -3.31 5.88 9.71
C PRO A 339 -3.44 4.37 9.89
N ILE A 340 -2.70 3.57 9.12
CA ILE A 340 -2.70 2.12 9.30
C ILE A 340 -2.24 1.76 10.71
N VAL A 341 -1.16 2.39 11.18
CA VAL A 341 -0.57 2.10 12.49
C VAL A 341 -1.52 2.51 13.62
N TYR A 342 -1.96 3.78 13.66
CA TYR A 342 -2.77 4.24 14.78
C TYR A 342 -4.18 3.65 14.77
N MET A 343 -4.78 3.40 13.59
CA MET A 343 -6.08 2.76 13.52
C MET A 343 -6.03 1.29 13.91
N THR A 344 -5.02 0.53 13.49
CA THR A 344 -4.84 -0.86 13.96
C THR A 344 -4.72 -0.92 15.47
N TRP A 345 -4.03 0.05 16.09
CA TRP A 345 -3.95 0.16 17.55
C TRP A 345 -5.30 0.50 18.18
N LEU A 346 -6.03 1.48 17.65
CA LEU A 346 -7.37 1.87 18.14
C LEU A 346 -8.37 0.71 18.02
N ASP A 347 -8.37 0.00 16.90
CA ASP A 347 -9.20 -1.18 16.67
C ASP A 347 -8.87 -2.29 17.66
N GLY A 348 -7.57 -2.47 17.98
CA GLY A 348 -7.12 -3.39 19.01
C GLY A 348 -7.61 -3.00 20.42
N VAL A 349 -7.67 -1.70 20.72
CA VAL A 349 -8.26 -1.19 21.97
C VAL A 349 -9.77 -1.46 21.98
N GLY A 350 -10.46 -1.21 20.86
CA GLY A 350 -11.88 -1.54 20.70
C GLY A 350 -12.15 -3.03 20.95
N TYR A 351 -11.29 -3.90 20.41
CA TYR A 351 -11.38 -5.35 20.66
C TYR A 351 -11.26 -5.73 22.15
N LYS A 352 -10.31 -5.10 22.86
CA LYS A 352 -10.16 -5.36 24.31
C LYS A 352 -11.41 -5.03 25.13
N HIS A 353 -12.20 -4.04 24.71
CA HIS A 353 -13.38 -3.61 25.44
C HIS A 353 -14.64 -4.42 25.09
N SER A 354 -14.84 -4.79 23.84
CA SER A 354 -16.10 -5.38 23.38
C SER A 354 -15.91 -6.46 22.29
N GLY A 355 -14.74 -7.09 22.23
CA GLY A 355 -14.43 -8.13 21.25
C GLY A 355 -14.48 -7.61 19.81
N ALA A 356 -14.82 -8.49 18.87
CA ALA A 356 -14.89 -8.16 17.47
C ALA A 356 -15.86 -7.00 17.16
N ARG A 357 -16.98 -6.89 17.91
CA ARG A 357 -17.93 -5.77 17.77
C ARG A 357 -17.29 -4.42 18.12
N GLY A 358 -16.47 -4.40 19.17
CA GLY A 358 -15.75 -3.19 19.58
C GLY A 358 -14.72 -2.76 18.55
N LEU A 359 -13.95 -3.70 17.99
CA LEU A 359 -13.02 -3.46 16.91
C LEU A 359 -13.73 -2.82 15.71
N MET A 360 -14.76 -3.49 15.19
CA MET A 360 -15.51 -3.02 14.02
C MET A 360 -16.25 -1.70 14.28
N GLY A 361 -16.72 -1.49 15.52
CA GLY A 361 -17.37 -0.24 15.94
C GLY A 361 -16.43 0.96 15.93
N VAL A 362 -15.19 0.79 16.41
CA VAL A 362 -14.15 1.84 16.38
C VAL A 362 -13.80 2.19 14.95
N ASP A 363 -13.54 1.20 14.11
CA ASP A 363 -13.23 1.42 12.68
C ASP A 363 -14.41 2.12 11.95
N ALA A 364 -15.64 1.67 12.19
CA ALA A 364 -16.84 2.27 11.61
C ALA A 364 -17.01 3.74 12.01
N LEU A 365 -16.83 4.07 13.27
CA LEU A 365 -16.92 5.44 13.77
C LEU A 365 -15.81 6.33 13.20
N ALA A 366 -14.58 5.84 13.21
CA ALA A 366 -13.42 6.58 12.71
C ALA A 366 -13.55 6.86 11.19
N ASN A 367 -13.85 5.84 10.38
CA ASN A 367 -14.06 6.01 8.94
C ASN A 367 -15.33 6.83 8.64
N GLY A 368 -16.40 6.66 9.41
CA GLY A 368 -17.66 7.40 9.25
C GLY A 368 -17.49 8.90 9.55
N ILE A 369 -16.98 9.23 10.73
CA ILE A 369 -16.73 10.63 11.12
C ILE A 369 -15.65 11.23 10.23
N GLY A 370 -14.55 10.52 10.00
CA GLY A 370 -13.47 10.97 9.13
C GLY A 370 -13.96 11.23 7.70
N GLY A 371 -14.75 10.31 7.14
CA GLY A 371 -15.33 10.45 5.79
C GLY A 371 -16.27 11.66 5.68
N LEU A 372 -17.14 11.88 6.66
CA LEU A 372 -18.03 13.05 6.70
C LEU A 372 -17.23 14.36 6.79
N LEU A 373 -16.25 14.42 7.69
CA LEU A 373 -15.40 15.61 7.83
C LEU A 373 -14.60 15.88 6.56
N LEU A 374 -14.07 14.82 5.92
CA LEU A 374 -13.37 14.98 4.65
C LEU A 374 -14.27 15.41 3.50
N LEU A 375 -15.54 14.99 3.46
CA LEU A 375 -16.50 15.50 2.47
C LEU A 375 -16.74 17.01 2.62
N ILE A 376 -16.94 17.47 3.87
CA ILE A 376 -17.11 18.89 4.17
C ILE A 376 -15.84 19.65 3.77
N PHE A 377 -14.68 19.10 4.13
CA PHE A 377 -13.40 19.70 3.79
C PHE A 377 -13.12 19.69 2.28
N ALA A 378 -13.49 18.61 1.56
CA ALA A 378 -13.36 18.51 0.11
C ALA A 378 -14.17 19.60 -0.60
N ALA A 379 -15.41 19.86 -0.13
CA ALA A 379 -16.25 20.93 -0.66
C ALA A 379 -15.63 22.32 -0.43
N TYR A 380 -15.01 22.55 0.72
CA TYR A 380 -14.26 23.76 1.01
C TYR A 380 -12.98 23.86 0.17
N ALA A 381 -12.21 22.78 0.11
CA ALA A 381 -10.96 22.71 -0.63
C ALA A 381 -11.16 22.88 -2.15
N ALA A 382 -12.24 22.34 -2.71
CA ALA A 382 -12.55 22.48 -4.13
C ALA A 382 -12.68 23.97 -4.56
N ARG A 383 -13.26 24.81 -3.71
CA ARG A 383 -13.36 26.25 -3.94
C ARG A 383 -11.98 26.92 -3.94
N ARG A 384 -11.11 26.57 -3.00
CA ARG A 384 -9.74 27.12 -2.92
C ARG A 384 -8.80 26.53 -3.97
N TRP A 385 -8.99 25.27 -4.35
CA TRP A 385 -8.16 24.59 -5.35
C TRP A 385 -8.35 25.20 -6.74
N ALA A 386 -9.57 25.56 -7.10
CA ALA A 386 -9.87 26.28 -8.33
C ALA A 386 -9.09 27.62 -8.40
N THR A 387 -9.08 28.37 -7.29
CA THR A 387 -8.36 29.64 -7.20
C THR A 387 -6.82 29.46 -7.30
N ILE A 388 -6.27 28.39 -6.71
CA ILE A 388 -4.84 28.08 -6.77
C ILE A 388 -4.42 27.64 -8.19
N GLN A 389 -5.27 26.88 -8.89
CA GLN A 389 -4.99 26.48 -10.27
C GLN A 389 -5.05 27.66 -11.25
N GLU A 390 -5.96 28.60 -11.05
CA GLU A 390 -6.04 29.82 -11.84
C GLU A 390 -4.81 30.72 -11.67
N CYS A 391 -4.27 30.85 -10.46
CA CYS A 391 -3.02 31.58 -10.20
C CYS A 391 -1.80 30.92 -10.86
N ASN A 392 -1.71 29.59 -10.87
CA ASN A 392 -0.58 28.86 -11.47
C ASN A 392 -0.61 28.78 -13.01
N ILE A 393 -1.66 29.26 -13.67
CA ILE A 393 -1.78 29.35 -15.13
C ILE A 393 -1.35 30.75 -15.62
N GLN A 394 -1.30 31.73 -14.72
CA GLN A 394 -0.93 33.12 -15.04
C GLN A 394 0.58 33.41 -14.82
N ASP A 395 1.31 32.53 -14.16
CA ASP A 395 2.77 32.53 -14.02
C ASP A 395 3.42 31.50 -14.99
#